data_5de15c2dbee8636fb6784a26b4d41b89
#
_entry.id   5de15c2dbee8636fb6784a26b4d41b89
#
_cell.length_a   1.000
_cell.length_b   1.000
_cell.length_c   1.000
_cell.angle_alpha   90.00
_cell.angle_beta   90.00
_cell.angle_gamma   90.00
#
_symmetry.space_group_name_H-M   'P 1'
#
loop_
_entity.id
_entity.type
_entity.pdbx_description
1 polymer ?
#
loop_
_entity_poly.entity_id
_entity_poly.type
_entity_poly.pdbx_seq_one_letter_code
_entity_poly.pdbx_strand_id
1 'polypeptide(L)' 'MWEVFARRKFEEPLAHVGTVAADDPNLARVYARTIFNEFTWVEMILFPRAAKVTALRT' A
#
# COMPACT_ATOMS: atom_id res chain seq x y z
N MET A 1 4.43 6.23 8.57
CA MET A 1 4.62 5.70 7.21
C MET A 1 3.75 4.49 6.99
N TRP A 2 3.18 4.40 5.81
CA TRP A 2 2.30 3.30 5.43
C TRP A 2 2.87 2.64 4.18
N GLU A 3 2.94 1.32 4.20
CA GLU A 3 3.33 0.54 3.03
C GLU A 3 2.09 0.30 2.18
N VAL A 4 2.19 0.54 0.87
CA VAL A 4 1.07 0.42 -0.04
C VAL A 4 1.29 -0.76 -0.98
N PHE A 5 0.34 -1.68 -0.98
CA PHE A 5 0.33 -2.86 -1.86
C PHE A 5 -0.92 -2.79 -2.72
N ALA A 6 -0.78 -3.14 -3.99
CA ALA A 6 -1.89 -3.07 -4.92
C ALA A 6 -1.75 -4.10 -6.02
N ARG A 7 -2.85 -4.38 -6.70
CA ARG A 7 -2.86 -5.24 -7.89
C ARG A 7 -3.89 -4.74 -8.88
N ARG A 8 -3.62 -4.99 -10.15
CA ARG A 8 -4.50 -4.54 -11.23
C ARG A 8 -5.51 -5.58 -11.65
N LYS A 9 -5.26 -6.84 -11.34
CA LYS A 9 -6.14 -7.97 -11.63
C LYS A 9 -6.19 -8.88 -10.43
N PHE A 10 -7.33 -9.51 -10.19
CA PHE A 10 -7.49 -10.38 -9.02
C PHE A 10 -6.60 -11.62 -9.08
N GLU A 11 -6.23 -12.08 -10.28
CA GLU A 11 -5.34 -13.23 -10.44
C GLU A 11 -3.86 -12.88 -10.27
N GLU A 12 -3.52 -11.60 -10.14
CA GLU A 12 -2.14 -11.19 -9.87
C GLU A 12 -1.91 -11.08 -8.36
N PRO A 13 -0.69 -11.35 -7.88
CA PRO A 13 -0.39 -11.12 -6.47
C PRO A 13 -0.32 -9.63 -6.17
N LEU A 14 -0.54 -9.28 -4.90
CA LEU A 14 -0.32 -7.91 -4.46
C LEU A 14 1.15 -7.56 -4.58
N ALA A 15 1.44 -6.40 -5.13
CA ALA A 15 2.80 -5.90 -5.30
C ALA A 15 2.98 -4.62 -4.49
N HIS A 16 4.17 -4.47 -3.90
CA HIS A 16 4.51 -3.26 -3.17
C HIS A 16 4.71 -2.12 -4.17
N VAL A 17 3.84 -1.11 -4.12
CA VAL A 17 3.89 0.00 -5.08
C VAL A 17 4.54 1.25 -4.49
N GLY A 18 4.63 1.36 -3.18
CA GLY A 18 5.28 2.51 -2.56
C GLY A 18 4.89 2.70 -1.11
N THR A 19 5.16 3.90 -0.61
CA THR A 19 4.85 4.28 0.76
C THR A 19 4.17 5.65 0.77
N VAL A 20 3.37 5.90 1.80
CA VAL A 20 2.80 7.23 2.03
C VAL A 20 3.01 7.62 3.48
N ALA A 21 3.15 8.93 3.73
CA ALA A 21 3.26 9.48 5.07
C ALA A 21 1.93 10.11 5.45
N ALA A 22 1.30 9.62 6.51
CA ALA A 22 0.04 10.16 6.99
C ALA A 22 -0.13 9.79 8.46
N ASP A 23 -0.83 10.65 9.21
CA ASP A 23 -1.00 10.45 10.64
C ASP A 23 -2.15 9.51 10.97
N ASP A 24 -3.11 9.35 10.07
CA ASP A 24 -4.24 8.46 10.32
C ASP A 24 -4.56 7.62 9.07
N PRO A 25 -5.26 6.48 9.27
CA PRO A 25 -5.56 5.57 8.17
C PRO A 25 -6.40 6.18 7.04
N ASN A 26 -7.35 7.03 7.38
CA ASN A 26 -8.21 7.63 6.36
C ASN A 26 -7.42 8.55 5.45
N LEU A 27 -6.52 9.33 6.02
CA LEU A 27 -5.65 10.22 5.25
C LEU A 27 -4.67 9.42 4.40
N ALA A 28 -4.14 8.32 4.95
CA ALA A 28 -3.26 7.43 4.19
C ALA A 28 -3.96 6.86 2.97
N ARG A 29 -5.23 6.47 3.11
CA ARG A 29 -6.01 5.94 1.99
C ARG A 29 -6.21 6.97 0.90
N VAL A 30 -6.53 8.20 1.27
CA VAL A 30 -6.70 9.29 0.30
C VAL A 30 -5.40 9.56 -0.43
N TYR A 31 -4.29 9.65 0.29
CA TYR A 31 -2.98 9.89 -0.33
C TYR A 31 -2.58 8.76 -1.26
N ALA A 32 -2.77 7.52 -0.85
CA ALA A 32 -2.40 6.38 -1.70
C ALA A 32 -3.21 6.38 -3.00
N ARG A 33 -4.50 6.63 -2.93
CA ARG A 33 -5.35 6.68 -4.12
C ARG A 33 -5.01 7.84 -5.04
N THR A 34 -4.53 8.94 -4.48
CA THR A 34 -4.16 10.12 -5.25
C THR A 34 -2.79 9.95 -5.91
N ILE A 35 -1.82 9.41 -5.16
CA ILE A 35 -0.44 9.29 -5.63
C ILE A 35 -0.29 8.14 -6.61
N PHE A 36 -0.95 7.00 -6.34
CA PHE A 36 -0.83 5.80 -7.15
C PHE A 36 -2.05 5.62 -8.05
N ASN A 37 -2.38 6.64 -8.83
CA ASN A 37 -3.56 6.60 -9.69
C ASN A 37 -3.23 6.35 -11.17
N GLU A 38 -2.02 5.87 -11.47
CA GLU A 38 -1.57 5.63 -12.83
C GLU A 38 -2.30 4.48 -13.51
N PHE A 39 -2.82 3.55 -12.72
CA PHE A 39 -3.49 2.36 -13.22
C PHE A 39 -4.86 2.22 -12.57
N THR A 40 -5.73 1.46 -13.22
CA THR A 40 -7.00 1.07 -12.63
C THR A 40 -6.75 -0.13 -11.71
N TRP A 41 -6.60 0.14 -10.42
CA TRP A 41 -6.35 -0.89 -9.43
C TRP A 41 -7.64 -1.58 -9.05
N VAL A 42 -7.64 -2.92 -8.93
CA VAL A 42 -8.78 -3.66 -8.41
C VAL A 42 -8.70 -3.81 -6.90
N GLU A 43 -7.50 -3.69 -6.34
CA GLU A 43 -7.32 -3.78 -4.89
C GLU A 43 -6.10 -2.98 -4.49
N MET A 44 -6.21 -2.25 -3.38
CA MET A 44 -5.11 -1.49 -2.79
C MET A 44 -5.22 -1.62 -1.28
N ILE A 45 -4.15 -2.10 -0.65
CA ILE A 45 -4.11 -2.36 0.79
C ILE A 45 -2.95 -1.59 1.39
N LEU A 46 -3.18 -0.99 2.55
CA LEU A 46 -2.17 -0.24 3.28
C LEU A 46 -1.87 -0.92 4.59
N PHE A 47 -0.58 -0.97 4.94
CA PHE A 47 -0.13 -1.49 6.22
C PHE A 47 0.70 -0.43 6.93
N PRO A 48 0.43 -0.15 8.22
CA PRO A 48 1.33 0.72 8.98
C PRO A 48 2.70 0.06 9.05
N ARG A 49 3.76 0.83 8.79
CA ARG A 49 5.11 0.28 8.83
C ARG A 49 5.44 -0.33 10.19
N ALA A 50 4.93 0.26 11.26
CA ALA A 50 5.19 -0.21 12.61
C ALA A 50 4.60 -1.61 12.88
N ALA A 51 3.59 -2.02 12.11
CA ALA A 51 2.97 -3.33 12.26
C ALA A 51 3.68 -4.41 11.44
N LYS A 52 4.68 -4.04 10.67
CA LYS A 52 5.42 -4.98 9.83
C LYS A 52 6.31 -5.87 10.71
N VAL A 53 6.19 -7.17 10.54
CA VAL A 53 7.02 -8.14 11.25
C VAL A 53 7.96 -8.80 10.24
N THR A 54 9.25 -8.74 10.51
CA THR A 54 10.27 -9.34 9.65
C THR A 54 10.69 -10.70 10.21
N ALA A 55 10.36 -11.76 9.49
CA ALA A 55 10.75 -13.12 9.90
C ALA A 55 12.20 -13.42 9.58
N LEU A 56 12.74 -12.78 8.52
CA LEU A 56 14.11 -12.98 8.09
C LEU A 56 14.64 -11.69 7.49
N ARG A 57 15.85 -11.33 7.90
CA ARG A 57 16.55 -10.18 7.33
C ARG A 57 17.97 -10.58 6.96
N THR A 58 18.32 -10.30 5.73
CA THR A 58 19.67 -10.58 5.23
C THR A 58 20.37 -9.30 4.82
#